data_07d3b20c42d9e7351af260da23120c04
#
_entry.id   07d3b20c42d9e7351af260da23120c04
#
_cell.length_a   1.000
_cell.length_b   1.000
_cell.length_c   1.000
_cell.angle_alpha   90.00
_cell.angle_beta   90.00
_cell.angle_gamma   90.00
#
_symmetry.space_group_name_H-M   'P 1'
#
loop_
_entity.id
_entity.type
_entity.pdbx_description
1 polymer ?
#
loop_
_entity_poly.entity_id
_entity_poly.type
_entity_poly.pdbx_seq_one_letter_code
_entity_poly.pdbx_strand_id
1 'polypeptide(L)'
;MRDDQNFIGKEQVKRMDIFESMKKRRPVKKFKRVPIPEEKLNSVLGSMRLAPSAANSQPWKFIIVRDDQMKQRLASACQGQRFIADAPVLVVGCATIAEAYPYLGMYMSSYPMDMGLALSLGELAACQEGLAPYWVYQFHNEKIQELLSIPTGDVNVVFILALGYAEEDGEPDGRKNLSEIVRYEKYS
;
A
#
# COMPACT_ATOMS: atom_id res chain seq x y z
N MET A 1 25.91 10.08 8.91
CA MET A 1 25.72 10.89 7.70
C MET A 1 26.63 10.37 6.59
N ARG A 2 26.33 9.20 6.03
CA ARG A 2 26.95 8.61 4.81
C ARG A 2 26.28 7.25 4.67
N ASP A 3 25.40 7.12 3.66
CA ASP A 3 25.09 5.86 2.96
C ASP A 3 23.82 5.93 2.09
N ASP A 4 23.37 7.15 1.72
CA ASP A 4 22.15 7.31 0.89
C ASP A 4 22.42 7.38 -0.63
N GLN A 5 23.64 7.09 -1.12
CA GLN A 5 23.98 7.34 -2.54
C GLN A 5 24.06 6.10 -3.44
N ASN A 6 23.71 4.91 -2.98
CA ASN A 6 23.93 3.68 -3.78
C ASN A 6 22.64 2.95 -4.22
N PHE A 7 21.50 3.65 -4.30
CA PHE A 7 20.22 3.04 -4.69
C PHE A 7 19.86 3.16 -6.18
N ILE A 8 20.76 3.66 -7.02
CA ILE A 8 20.48 3.76 -8.47
C ILE A 8 21.50 2.91 -9.22
N GLY A 9 21.21 1.60 -9.31
CA GLY A 9 21.89 0.67 -10.21
C GLY A 9 21.63 1.07 -11.67
N LYS A 10 22.70 1.12 -12.45
CA LYS A 10 22.73 1.51 -13.86
C LYS A 10 22.20 0.39 -14.76
N GLU A 11 20.89 0.27 -14.90
CA GLU A 11 20.26 -0.18 -16.14
C GLU A 11 19.07 0.74 -16.39
N GLN A 12 19.04 1.39 -17.57
CA GLN A 12 17.90 2.17 -18.02
C GLN A 12 16.75 1.21 -18.38
N VAL A 13 16.16 0.61 -17.37
CA VAL A 13 14.80 0.06 -17.52
C VAL A 13 13.95 1.27 -17.85
N LYS A 14 13.34 1.31 -19.03
CA LYS A 14 12.39 2.34 -19.45
C LYS A 14 11.22 2.30 -18.45
N ARG A 15 11.37 3.03 -17.33
CA ARG A 15 10.34 3.11 -16.30
C ARG A 15 9.10 3.72 -16.92
N MET A 16 7.96 3.15 -16.62
CA MET A 16 6.67 3.70 -17.03
C MET A 16 6.52 5.11 -16.44
N ASP A 17 5.99 6.05 -17.22
CA ASP A 17 5.65 7.38 -16.71
C ASP A 17 4.62 7.26 -15.57
N ILE A 18 4.69 8.15 -14.60
CA ILE A 18 3.78 8.15 -13.45
C ILE A 18 2.32 8.25 -13.87
N PHE A 19 2.01 9.06 -14.90
CA PHE A 19 0.65 9.18 -15.44
C PHE A 19 0.16 7.87 -16.07
N GLU A 20 1.05 7.14 -16.75
CA GLU A 20 0.74 5.81 -17.28
C GLU A 20 0.48 4.80 -16.14
N SER A 21 1.25 4.88 -15.04
CA SER A 21 1.02 4.05 -13.85
C SER A 21 -0.35 4.35 -13.23
N MET A 22 -0.72 5.63 -13.11
CA MET A 22 -2.04 6.05 -12.61
C MET A 22 -3.17 5.51 -13.49
N LYS A 23 -3.02 5.55 -14.82
CA LYS A 23 -4.03 5.06 -15.77
C LYS A 23 -4.15 3.54 -15.75
N LYS A 24 -3.02 2.82 -15.66
CA LYS A 24 -2.97 1.35 -15.73
C LYS A 24 -3.27 0.66 -14.40
N ARG A 25 -3.18 1.37 -13.27
CA ARG A 25 -3.46 0.80 -11.95
C ARG A 25 -4.91 0.27 -11.90
N ARG A 26 -5.02 -1.01 -11.59
CA ARG A 26 -6.29 -1.70 -11.39
C ARG A 26 -6.20 -2.67 -10.21
N PRO A 27 -7.30 -3.01 -9.53
CA PRO A 27 -7.29 -4.07 -8.52
C PRO A 27 -7.14 -5.44 -9.21
N VAL A 28 -6.22 -6.28 -8.70
CA VAL A 28 -5.97 -7.63 -9.24
C VAL A 28 -6.31 -8.66 -8.18
N LYS A 29 -7.15 -9.63 -8.53
CA LYS A 29 -7.58 -10.70 -7.61
C LYS A 29 -7.00 -12.07 -7.94
N LYS A 30 -6.22 -12.19 -9.02
CA LYS A 30 -5.55 -13.44 -9.41
C LYS A 30 -4.07 -13.16 -9.61
N PHE A 31 -3.24 -13.84 -8.84
CA PHE A 31 -1.80 -13.63 -8.80
C PHE A 31 -1.06 -14.87 -9.31
N LYS A 32 -0.02 -14.63 -10.13
CA LYS A 32 0.97 -15.65 -10.44
C LYS A 32 1.78 -15.96 -9.19
N ARG A 33 2.01 -17.24 -8.91
CA ARG A 33 2.86 -17.67 -7.78
C ARG A 33 4.35 -17.57 -8.15
N VAL A 34 4.78 -16.37 -8.50
CA VAL A 34 6.17 -16.05 -8.88
C VAL A 34 6.73 -15.08 -7.86
N PRO A 35 7.90 -15.36 -7.26
CA PRO A 35 8.53 -14.48 -6.29
C PRO A 35 8.78 -13.09 -6.87
N ILE A 36 8.62 -12.06 -6.04
CA ILE A 36 8.98 -10.68 -6.38
C ILE A 36 10.48 -10.51 -6.08
N PRO A 37 11.30 -10.04 -7.04
CA PRO A 37 12.68 -9.69 -6.78
C PRO A 37 12.80 -8.63 -5.69
N GLU A 38 13.83 -8.74 -4.82
CA GLU A 38 14.04 -7.81 -3.71
C GLU A 38 14.14 -6.36 -4.19
N GLU A 39 14.77 -6.11 -5.32
CA GLU A 39 14.91 -4.77 -5.89
C GLU A 39 13.56 -4.12 -6.17
N LYS A 40 12.62 -4.87 -6.73
CA LYS A 40 11.25 -4.37 -7.01
C LYS A 40 10.47 -4.11 -5.71
N LEU A 41 10.57 -5.02 -4.75
CA LEU A 41 9.93 -4.82 -3.45
C LEU A 41 10.51 -3.60 -2.73
N ASN A 42 11.84 -3.46 -2.75
CA ASN A 42 12.52 -2.30 -2.16
C ASN A 42 12.16 -0.99 -2.86
N SER A 43 11.94 -0.99 -4.17
CA SER A 43 11.43 0.17 -4.93
C SER A 43 10.04 0.58 -4.41
N VAL A 44 9.14 -0.38 -4.21
CA VAL A 44 7.81 -0.13 -3.65
C VAL A 44 7.89 0.43 -2.24
N LEU A 45 8.62 -0.24 -1.34
CA LEU A 45 8.77 0.20 0.06
C LEU A 45 9.49 1.55 0.17
N GLY A 46 10.50 1.80 -0.68
CA GLY A 46 11.18 3.08 -0.80
C GLY A 46 10.22 4.20 -1.18
N SER A 47 9.32 3.95 -2.11
CA SER A 47 8.28 4.91 -2.51
C SER A 47 7.28 5.19 -1.39
N MET A 48 6.86 4.17 -0.65
CA MET A 48 6.00 4.34 0.53
C MET A 48 6.67 5.21 1.60
N ARG A 49 7.97 5.01 1.84
CA ARG A 49 8.77 5.82 2.78
C ARG A 49 8.86 7.30 2.38
N LEU A 50 8.78 7.61 1.09
CA LEU A 50 8.84 8.98 0.58
C LEU A 50 7.50 9.72 0.65
N ALA A 51 6.45 9.10 1.14
CA ALA A 51 5.15 9.73 1.26
C ALA A 51 5.21 10.94 2.20
N PRO A 52 4.49 12.03 1.90
CA PRO A 52 4.30 13.10 2.86
C PRO A 52 3.41 12.64 4.01
N SER A 53 3.58 13.25 5.19
CA SER A 53 2.72 13.04 6.35
C SER A 53 2.49 14.36 7.08
N ALA A 54 1.40 14.47 7.82
CA ALA A 54 1.09 15.66 8.59
C ALA A 54 2.20 15.94 9.60
N ALA A 55 2.71 17.17 9.61
CA ALA A 55 3.88 17.59 10.40
C ALA A 55 5.13 16.70 10.22
N ASN A 56 5.23 15.99 9.11
CA ASN A 56 6.29 15.00 8.82
C ASN A 56 6.40 13.90 9.90
N SER A 57 5.28 13.51 10.48
CA SER A 57 5.21 12.57 11.60
C SER A 57 5.60 11.15 11.26
N GLN A 58 5.37 10.70 10.02
CA GLN A 58 5.75 9.39 9.49
C GLN A 58 5.35 8.22 10.41
N PRO A 59 4.07 8.11 10.80
CA PRO A 59 3.60 7.20 11.85
C PRO A 59 3.53 5.74 11.42
N TRP A 60 4.10 5.39 10.29
CA TRP A 60 3.96 4.08 9.64
C TRP A 60 5.06 3.09 10.01
N LYS A 61 4.65 1.83 10.08
CA LYS A 61 5.53 0.65 10.02
C LYS A 61 4.93 -0.35 9.03
N PHE A 62 5.78 -0.99 8.24
CA PHE A 62 5.34 -1.97 7.24
C PHE A 62 5.89 -3.35 7.59
N ILE A 63 4.98 -4.32 7.73
CA ILE A 63 5.34 -5.73 7.98
C ILE A 63 5.23 -6.48 6.66
N ILE A 64 6.32 -7.13 6.25
CA ILE A 64 6.38 -7.89 5.01
C ILE A 64 6.14 -9.36 5.32
N VAL A 65 5.09 -9.91 4.72
CA VAL A 65 4.70 -11.32 4.93
C VAL A 65 4.86 -12.08 3.62
N ARG A 66 5.71 -13.12 3.65
CA ARG A 66 5.99 -14.04 2.53
C ARG A 66 5.67 -15.49 2.87
N ASP A 67 5.62 -15.81 4.15
CA ASP A 67 5.31 -17.16 4.61
C ASP A 67 3.89 -17.55 4.22
N ASP A 68 3.75 -18.67 3.51
CA ASP A 68 2.48 -19.10 2.95
C ASP A 68 1.44 -19.43 4.02
N GLN A 69 1.85 -19.99 5.15
CA GLN A 69 0.92 -20.29 6.25
C GLN A 69 0.42 -18.99 6.90
N MET A 70 1.31 -18.03 7.10
CA MET A 70 0.93 -16.72 7.64
C MET A 70 0.01 -15.96 6.67
N LYS A 71 0.29 -15.98 5.36
CA LYS A 71 -0.59 -15.38 4.35
C LYS A 71 -2.00 -15.99 4.36
N GLN A 72 -2.12 -17.31 4.51
CA GLN A 72 -3.41 -18.01 4.64
C GLN A 72 -4.18 -17.55 5.90
N ARG A 73 -3.49 -17.45 7.02
CA ARG A 73 -4.07 -16.97 8.28
C ARG A 73 -4.55 -15.54 8.18
N LEU A 74 -3.74 -14.64 7.61
CA LEU A 74 -4.11 -13.24 7.35
C LEU A 74 -5.32 -13.14 6.40
N ALA A 75 -5.31 -13.89 5.30
CA ALA A 75 -6.42 -13.92 4.35
C ALA A 75 -7.73 -14.39 5.01
N SER A 76 -7.65 -15.32 5.95
CA SER A 76 -8.82 -15.78 6.72
C SER A 76 -9.41 -14.68 7.62
N ALA A 77 -8.60 -13.70 8.03
CA ALA A 77 -9.04 -12.54 8.79
C ALA A 77 -9.60 -11.40 7.90
N CYS A 78 -9.53 -11.54 6.56
CA CYS A 78 -9.90 -10.50 5.57
C CYS A 78 -11.28 -10.72 4.95
N GLN A 79 -12.28 -11.11 5.72
CA GLN A 79 -13.70 -11.15 5.34
C GLN A 79 -13.96 -11.72 3.93
N GLY A 80 -13.47 -12.92 3.66
CA GLY A 80 -13.71 -13.63 2.39
C GLY A 80 -12.73 -13.30 1.26
N GLN A 81 -11.79 -12.39 1.45
CA GLN A 81 -10.78 -12.05 0.44
C GLN A 81 -9.61 -13.07 0.43
N ARG A 82 -9.94 -14.36 0.35
CA ARG A 82 -8.95 -15.46 0.45
C ARG A 82 -7.90 -15.44 -0.65
N PHE A 83 -8.22 -14.87 -1.81
CA PHE A 83 -7.32 -14.77 -2.95
C PHE A 83 -6.01 -14.01 -2.68
N ILE A 84 -5.98 -13.15 -1.63
CA ILE A 84 -4.75 -12.43 -1.29
C ILE A 84 -3.63 -13.35 -0.81
N ALA A 85 -3.96 -14.55 -0.33
CA ALA A 85 -2.95 -15.55 0.06
C ALA A 85 -2.15 -16.09 -1.14
N ASP A 86 -2.67 -15.97 -2.36
CA ASP A 86 -1.97 -16.36 -3.58
C ASP A 86 -0.94 -15.31 -4.04
N ALA A 87 -1.03 -14.08 -3.52
CA ALA A 87 -0.01 -13.07 -3.77
C ALA A 87 1.34 -13.50 -3.16
N PRO A 88 2.47 -13.33 -3.86
CA PRO A 88 3.78 -13.68 -3.33
C PRO A 88 4.18 -12.88 -2.08
N VAL A 89 3.67 -11.65 -1.95
CA VAL A 89 3.97 -10.77 -0.81
C VAL A 89 2.70 -10.06 -0.33
N LEU A 90 2.52 -10.01 1.01
CA LEU A 90 1.59 -9.08 1.65
C LEU A 90 2.40 -8.03 2.41
N VAL A 91 2.06 -6.76 2.22
CA VAL A 91 2.59 -5.64 3.01
C VAL A 91 1.49 -5.17 3.96
N VAL A 92 1.68 -5.37 5.25
CA VAL A 92 0.74 -4.93 6.28
C VAL A 92 1.15 -3.56 6.78
N GLY A 93 0.33 -2.55 6.52
CA GLY A 93 0.57 -1.17 6.92
C GLY A 93 0.00 -0.90 8.30
N CYS A 94 0.88 -0.58 9.24
CA CYS A 94 0.57 -0.28 10.64
C CYS A 94 0.87 1.18 10.93
N ALA A 95 0.01 1.85 11.69
CA ALA A 95 0.22 3.20 12.16
C ALA A 95 0.34 3.22 13.69
N THR A 96 1.39 3.89 14.20
CA THR A 96 1.51 4.22 15.62
C THR A 96 0.70 5.50 15.89
N ILE A 97 -0.39 5.38 16.64
CA ILE A 97 -1.36 6.48 16.83
C ILE A 97 -0.70 7.68 17.53
N ALA A 98 0.13 7.41 18.55
CA ALA A 98 0.82 8.44 19.31
C ALA A 98 1.85 9.24 18.50
N GLU A 99 2.39 8.68 17.40
CA GLU A 99 3.32 9.34 16.50
C GLU A 99 2.61 10.21 15.46
N ALA A 100 1.32 9.98 15.20
CA ALA A 100 0.54 10.72 14.22
C ALA A 100 0.19 12.13 14.69
N TYR A 101 0.01 13.07 13.75
CA TYR A 101 -0.47 14.40 14.08
C TYR A 101 -1.94 14.32 14.56
N PRO A 102 -2.25 14.79 15.79
CA PRO A 102 -3.54 14.47 16.43
C PRO A 102 -4.71 15.34 15.97
N TYR A 103 -4.47 16.51 15.38
CA TYR A 103 -5.49 17.55 15.16
C TYR A 103 -5.70 17.92 13.68
N LEU A 104 -5.70 16.95 12.79
CA LEU A 104 -6.02 17.20 11.38
C LEU A 104 -7.45 17.74 11.25
N GLY A 105 -7.61 18.94 10.66
CA GLY A 105 -8.89 19.62 10.59
C GLY A 105 -9.51 19.94 11.98
N MET A 106 -8.71 19.88 13.04
CA MET A 106 -9.11 20.08 14.44
C MET A 106 -10.02 18.98 15.03
N TYR A 107 -10.25 17.86 14.32
CA TYR A 107 -11.20 16.84 14.78
C TYR A 107 -10.72 15.39 14.64
N MET A 108 -9.62 15.11 13.94
CA MET A 108 -9.16 13.73 13.72
C MET A 108 -7.65 13.59 13.73
N SER A 109 -7.17 12.39 14.04
CA SER A 109 -5.77 12.03 13.86
C SER A 109 -5.42 11.85 12.38
N SER A 110 -4.19 12.21 12.00
CA SER A 110 -3.74 12.15 10.60
C SER A 110 -3.42 10.74 10.09
N TYR A 111 -3.27 9.73 10.98
CA TYR A 111 -2.72 8.44 10.56
C TYR A 111 -3.48 7.77 9.40
N PRO A 112 -4.82 7.83 9.29
CA PRO A 112 -5.48 7.19 8.16
C PRO A 112 -5.14 7.86 6.82
N MET A 113 -4.99 9.19 6.82
CA MET A 113 -4.59 9.95 5.64
C MET A 113 -3.12 9.71 5.29
N ASP A 114 -2.22 9.79 6.27
CA ASP A 114 -0.78 9.56 6.07
C ASP A 114 -0.53 8.16 5.51
N MET A 115 -1.19 7.14 6.07
CA MET A 115 -1.11 5.76 5.60
C MET A 115 -1.68 5.60 4.18
N GLY A 116 -2.77 6.31 3.85
CA GLY A 116 -3.35 6.32 2.51
C GLY A 116 -2.41 6.92 1.46
N LEU A 117 -1.67 7.98 1.82
CA LEU A 117 -0.64 8.57 0.95
C LEU A 117 0.51 7.60 0.72
N ALA A 118 1.02 6.96 1.77
CA ALA A 118 2.07 5.94 1.64
C ALA A 118 1.62 4.76 0.77
N LEU A 119 0.41 4.25 0.99
CA LEU A 119 -0.19 3.18 0.19
C LEU A 119 -0.27 3.57 -1.30
N SER A 120 -0.77 4.78 -1.59
CA SER A 120 -0.94 5.26 -2.97
C SER A 120 0.37 5.33 -3.72
N LEU A 121 1.45 5.83 -3.10
CA LEU A 121 2.77 5.84 -3.70
C LEU A 121 3.32 4.42 -3.91
N GLY A 122 3.09 3.52 -2.96
CA GLY A 122 3.45 2.11 -3.09
C GLY A 122 2.72 1.42 -4.24
N GLU A 123 1.43 1.66 -4.43
CA GLU A 123 0.66 1.11 -5.55
C GLU A 123 1.19 1.61 -6.90
N LEU A 124 1.50 2.91 -7.02
CA LEU A 124 2.04 3.48 -8.26
C LEU A 124 3.43 2.91 -8.57
N ALA A 125 4.30 2.80 -7.55
CA ALA A 125 5.62 2.18 -7.72
C ALA A 125 5.50 0.70 -8.10
N ALA A 126 4.57 -0.04 -7.50
CA ALA A 126 4.30 -1.43 -7.89
C ALA A 126 3.94 -1.53 -9.38
N CYS A 127 3.04 -0.66 -9.88
CA CYS A 127 2.71 -0.63 -11.30
C CYS A 127 3.92 -0.31 -12.19
N GLN A 128 4.81 0.60 -11.77
CA GLN A 128 6.04 0.92 -12.50
C GLN A 128 6.99 -0.28 -12.59
N GLU A 129 7.04 -1.10 -11.54
CA GLU A 129 7.84 -2.32 -11.49
C GLU A 129 7.18 -3.51 -12.23
N GLY A 130 6.00 -3.29 -12.84
CA GLY A 130 5.21 -4.33 -13.51
C GLY A 130 4.53 -5.29 -12.52
N LEU A 131 4.35 -4.87 -11.28
CA LEU A 131 3.60 -5.59 -10.26
C LEU A 131 2.14 -5.15 -10.26
N ALA A 132 1.28 -6.02 -9.79
CA ALA A 132 -0.14 -5.77 -9.60
C ALA A 132 -0.42 -5.62 -8.11
N PRO A 133 -0.86 -4.45 -7.65
CA PRO A 133 -1.28 -4.23 -6.27
C PRO A 133 -2.75 -4.58 -6.08
N TYR A 134 -3.10 -5.04 -4.88
CA TYR A 134 -4.48 -5.11 -4.42
C TYR A 134 -4.58 -4.63 -2.97
N TRP A 135 -5.31 -3.56 -2.76
CA TRP A 135 -5.55 -2.98 -1.44
C TRP A 135 -6.71 -3.67 -0.73
N VAL A 136 -6.41 -4.27 0.43
CA VAL A 136 -7.39 -4.85 1.34
C VAL A 136 -7.67 -3.86 2.48
N TYR A 137 -8.92 -3.47 2.62
CA TYR A 137 -9.40 -2.56 3.68
C TYR A 137 -10.49 -3.18 4.57
N GLN A 138 -10.94 -4.41 4.26
CA GLN A 138 -11.90 -5.16 5.05
C GLN A 138 -11.21 -6.33 5.75
N PHE A 139 -10.92 -6.18 7.02
CA PHE A 139 -10.27 -7.21 7.84
C PHE A 139 -10.63 -7.01 9.32
N HIS A 140 -10.39 -8.04 10.13
CA HIS A 140 -10.51 -7.98 11.57
C HIS A 140 -9.18 -7.52 12.18
N ASN A 141 -9.11 -6.24 12.58
CA ASN A 141 -7.88 -5.61 13.11
C ASN A 141 -7.24 -6.43 14.25
N GLU A 142 -8.02 -6.79 15.26
CA GLU A 142 -7.55 -7.54 16.44
C GLU A 142 -6.92 -8.89 16.06
N LYS A 143 -7.52 -9.61 15.09
CA LYS A 143 -6.97 -10.88 14.59
C LYS A 143 -5.65 -10.69 13.85
N ILE A 144 -5.51 -9.63 13.07
CA ILE A 144 -4.25 -9.31 12.38
C ILE A 144 -3.18 -8.94 13.41
N GLN A 145 -3.53 -8.14 14.43
CA GLN A 145 -2.63 -7.77 15.52
C GLN A 145 -2.14 -9.01 16.27
N GLU A 146 -3.03 -9.92 16.63
CA GLU A 146 -2.67 -11.18 17.27
C GLU A 146 -1.71 -12.03 16.41
N LEU A 147 -2.06 -12.22 15.11
CA LEU A 147 -1.27 -13.02 14.18
C LEU A 147 0.15 -12.50 13.98
N LEU A 148 0.33 -11.20 13.99
CA LEU A 148 1.60 -10.53 13.70
C LEU A 148 2.27 -9.95 14.94
N SER A 149 1.73 -10.23 16.14
CA SER A 149 2.24 -9.71 17.41
C SER A 149 2.35 -8.17 17.44
N ILE A 150 1.35 -7.50 16.85
CA ILE A 150 1.28 -6.03 16.82
C ILE A 150 0.71 -5.56 18.16
N PRO A 151 1.33 -4.58 18.83
CA PRO A 151 0.82 -4.05 20.10
C PRO A 151 -0.61 -3.50 19.97
N THR A 152 -1.49 -3.90 20.88
CA THR A 152 -2.87 -3.38 20.96
C THR A 152 -2.88 -2.04 21.69
N GLY A 153 -3.81 -1.15 21.29
CA GLY A 153 -3.99 0.16 21.91
C GLY A 153 -3.32 1.32 21.15
N ASP A 154 -2.01 1.19 20.89
CA ASP A 154 -1.24 2.28 20.26
C ASP A 154 -1.00 2.10 18.77
N VAL A 155 -1.17 0.89 18.23
CA VAL A 155 -0.89 0.58 16.84
C VAL A 155 -2.13 0.02 16.16
N ASN A 156 -2.55 0.64 15.07
CA ASN A 156 -3.63 0.15 14.22
C ASN A 156 -3.09 -0.39 12.90
N VAL A 157 -3.64 -1.53 12.46
CA VAL A 157 -3.49 -1.96 11.07
C VAL A 157 -4.44 -1.11 10.23
N VAL A 158 -3.90 -0.44 9.20
CA VAL A 158 -4.68 0.46 8.34
C VAL A 158 -5.02 -0.19 7.01
N PHE A 159 -4.09 -0.99 6.48
CA PHE A 159 -4.31 -1.71 5.23
C PHE A 159 -3.47 -2.99 5.16
N ILE A 160 -3.84 -3.87 4.25
CA ILE A 160 -2.98 -4.92 3.74
C ILE A 160 -2.86 -4.72 2.23
N LEU A 161 -1.65 -4.60 1.70
CA LEU A 161 -1.39 -4.51 0.28
C LEU A 161 -0.86 -5.86 -0.21
N ALA A 162 -1.67 -6.57 -1.01
CA ALA A 162 -1.22 -7.75 -1.71
C ALA A 162 -0.46 -7.33 -2.97
N LEU A 163 0.74 -7.87 -3.16
CA LEU A 163 1.64 -7.57 -4.27
C LEU A 163 2.01 -8.86 -5.01
N GLY A 164 1.96 -8.83 -6.33
CA GLY A 164 2.35 -9.94 -7.18
C GLY A 164 2.31 -9.58 -8.65
N TYR A 165 2.38 -10.57 -9.51
CA TYR A 165 2.15 -10.43 -10.95
C TYR A 165 0.72 -10.88 -11.25
N ALA A 166 -0.01 -10.10 -12.06
CA ALA A 166 -1.34 -10.48 -12.50
C ALA A 166 -1.30 -11.75 -13.38
N GLU A 167 -2.22 -12.67 -13.17
CA GLU A 167 -2.40 -13.81 -14.07
C GLU A 167 -3.06 -13.40 -15.40
N GLU A 168 -3.96 -12.43 -15.35
CA GLU A 168 -4.79 -11.98 -16.45
C GLU A 168 -4.62 -10.48 -16.66
N ASP A 169 -4.66 -10.05 -17.91
CA ASP A 169 -4.80 -8.64 -18.25
C ASP A 169 -6.21 -8.16 -17.92
N GLY A 170 -6.39 -6.86 -17.79
CA GLY A 170 -7.70 -6.26 -17.52
C GLY A 170 -7.64 -4.75 -17.58
N GLU A 171 -8.81 -4.14 -17.72
CA GLU A 171 -8.94 -2.71 -17.77
C GLU A 171 -9.09 -2.08 -16.38
N PRO A 172 -8.60 -0.86 -16.18
CA PRO A 172 -8.85 -0.10 -14.98
C PRO A 172 -10.34 0.23 -14.80
N ASP A 173 -10.77 0.34 -13.55
CA ASP A 173 -12.11 0.83 -13.23
C ASP A 173 -12.33 2.25 -13.76
N GLY A 174 -13.58 2.57 -14.11
CA GLY A 174 -13.98 3.90 -14.53
C GLY A 174 -13.75 4.97 -13.46
N ARG A 175 -13.76 6.21 -13.89
CA ARG A 175 -13.66 7.40 -13.02
C ARG A 175 -14.78 8.36 -13.35
N LYS A 176 -15.23 9.11 -12.33
CA LYS A 176 -16.14 10.23 -12.51
C LYS A 176 -15.50 11.31 -13.39
N ASN A 177 -16.33 12.05 -14.12
CA ASN A 177 -15.86 13.21 -14.87
C ASN A 177 -15.39 14.32 -13.92
N LEU A 178 -14.48 15.18 -14.37
CA LEU A 178 -14.00 16.29 -13.55
C LEU A 178 -15.14 17.21 -13.11
N SER A 179 -16.13 17.45 -13.97
CA SER A 179 -17.31 18.27 -13.64
C SER A 179 -18.17 17.72 -12.49
N GLU A 180 -18.07 16.43 -12.19
CA GLU A 180 -18.78 15.81 -11.07
C GLU A 180 -18.07 15.99 -9.74
N ILE A 181 -16.76 16.21 -9.75
CA ILE A 181 -15.91 16.24 -8.55
C ILE A 181 -15.23 17.59 -8.30
N VAL A 182 -15.25 18.51 -9.27
CA VAL A 182 -14.66 19.85 -9.13
C VAL A 182 -15.75 20.88 -8.90
N ARG A 183 -15.54 21.76 -7.95
CA ARG A 183 -16.35 22.95 -7.68
C ARG A 183 -15.41 24.13 -7.55
N TYR A 184 -15.90 25.33 -7.92
CA TYR A 184 -15.14 26.56 -7.86
C TYR A 184 -15.71 27.45 -6.75
N GLU A 185 -14.85 27.97 -5.92
CA GLU A 185 -15.08 28.87 -4.77
C GLU A 185 -16.03 28.31 -3.70
N LYS A 186 -17.11 27.60 -4.07
CA LYS A 186 -18.12 27.07 -3.15
C LYS A 186 -18.43 25.61 -3.49
N TYR A 187 -18.96 24.88 -2.52
CA TYR A 187 -19.29 23.47 -2.67
C TYR A 187 -20.50 23.24 -3.61
N SER A 188 -21.47 24.12 -3.61
CA SER A 188 -22.71 24.07 -4.43
C SER A 188 -22.62 24.98 -5.64
#